data_939f5062504d288a43a1f864576209f4
#
_entry.id   939f5062504d288a43a1f864576209f4
#
_cell.length_a   1.000
_cell.length_b   1.000
_cell.length_c   1.000
_cell.angle_alpha   90.00
_cell.angle_beta   90.00
_cell.angle_gamma   90.00
#
_symmetry.space_group_name_H-M   'P 1'
#
loop_
_entity.id
_entity.type
_entity.pdbx_description
1 polymer ?
#
loop_
_entity_poly.entity_id
_entity_poly.type
_entity_poly.pdbx_seq_one_letter_code
_entity_poly.pdbx_strand_id
1 'polypeptide(L)' 'MSNEEIDRTIEGLHKLIDIYATELYNLDQQRPKDAMAIYRWQLRVDKTYEVIEELKKYKNLN' A
#
# COMPACT_ATOMS: atom_id res chain seq x y z
N MET A 1 -20.43 3.38 5.13
CA MET A 1 -19.70 3.43 3.85
C MET A 1 -20.32 2.46 2.87
N SER A 2 -20.67 2.91 1.67
CA SER A 2 -21.26 2.03 0.67
C SER A 2 -20.21 1.11 0.05
N ASN A 3 -20.63 0.01 -0.57
CA ASN A 3 -19.71 -0.89 -1.25
C ASN A 3 -18.95 -0.18 -2.38
N GLU A 4 -19.63 0.74 -3.06
CA GLU A 4 -18.99 1.53 -4.12
C GLU A 4 -17.89 2.42 -3.59
N GLU A 5 -18.11 3.07 -2.44
CA GLU A 5 -17.11 3.90 -1.79
C GLU A 5 -15.91 3.06 -1.32
N ILE A 6 -16.19 1.87 -0.78
CA ILE A 6 -15.14 0.94 -0.37
C ILE A 6 -14.29 0.54 -1.57
N ASP A 7 -14.92 0.19 -2.69
CA ASP A 7 -14.20 -0.19 -3.91
C ASP A 7 -13.31 0.93 -4.43
N ARG A 8 -13.82 2.17 -4.43
CA ARG A 8 -13.04 3.33 -4.86
C ARG A 8 -11.85 3.58 -3.95
N THR A 9 -12.06 3.42 -2.64
CA THR A 9 -11.00 3.61 -1.67
C THR A 9 -9.92 2.54 -1.85
N ILE A 10 -10.30 1.28 -2.04
CA ILE A 10 -9.36 0.19 -2.29
C ILE A 10 -8.58 0.45 -3.57
N GLU A 11 -9.24 0.90 -4.64
CA GLU A 11 -8.57 1.25 -5.89
C GLU A 11 -7.51 2.34 -5.68
N GLY A 12 -7.86 3.38 -4.92
CA GLY A 12 -6.92 4.44 -4.59
C GLY A 12 -5.73 3.93 -3.79
N LEU A 13 -5.97 3.01 -2.85
CA LEU A 13 -4.91 2.42 -2.05
C LEU A 13 -3.98 1.54 -2.90
N HIS A 14 -4.51 0.82 -3.90
CA HIS A 14 -3.67 0.07 -4.83
C HIS A 14 -2.78 0.99 -5.66
N LYS A 15 -3.28 2.14 -6.08
CA LYS A 15 -2.47 3.15 -6.79
C LYS A 15 -1.34 3.66 -5.89
N LEU A 16 -1.63 3.85 -4.62
CA LEU A 16 -0.64 4.28 -3.64
C LEU A 16 0.45 3.21 -3.46
N ILE A 17 0.06 1.93 -3.41
CA ILE A 17 1.01 0.82 -3.35
C ILE A 17 1.94 0.83 -4.57
N ASP A 18 1.41 1.11 -5.76
CA ASP A 18 2.23 1.20 -6.96
C ASP A 18 3.28 2.30 -6.85
N ILE A 19 2.91 3.45 -6.27
CA ILE A 19 3.84 4.55 -6.03
C ILE A 19 4.94 4.11 -5.05
N TYR A 20 4.55 3.44 -3.95
CA TYR A 20 5.50 2.95 -2.96
C TYR A 20 6.42 1.87 -3.55
N ALA A 21 5.88 0.99 -4.39
CA ALA A 21 6.67 -0.06 -5.05
C ALA A 21 7.72 0.54 -5.98
N THR A 22 7.37 1.61 -6.70
CA THR A 22 8.31 2.33 -7.55
C THR A 22 9.45 2.93 -6.73
N GLU A 23 9.12 3.53 -5.58
CA GLU A 23 10.12 4.10 -4.70
C GLU A 23 11.05 3.01 -4.12
N LEU A 24 10.48 1.86 -3.73
CA LEU A 24 11.27 0.73 -3.26
C LEU A 24 12.24 0.23 -4.33
N TYR A 25 11.77 0.15 -5.58
CA TYR A 25 12.63 -0.24 -6.70
C TYR A 25 13.79 0.74 -6.85
N ASN A 26 13.51 2.04 -6.81
CA ASN A 26 14.54 3.07 -6.94
C ASN A 26 15.56 2.99 -5.80
N LEU A 27 15.09 2.80 -4.56
CA LEU A 27 15.97 2.66 -3.40
C LEU A 27 16.85 1.42 -3.51
N ASP A 28 16.30 0.32 -4.05
CA ASP A 28 17.05 -0.91 -4.22
C ASP A 28 18.17 -0.77 -5.27
N GLN A 29 18.02 0.15 -6.21
CA GLN A 29 19.01 0.41 -7.25
C GLN A 29 20.14 1.34 -6.80
N GLN A 30 19.97 2.04 -5.68
CA GLN A 30 21.00 2.96 -5.17
C GLN A 30 22.19 2.21 -4.58
N ARG A 31 23.36 2.83 -4.69
CA ARG A 31 24.59 2.29 -4.10
C ARG A 31 25.34 3.43 -3.41
N PRO A 32 25.64 3.32 -2.10
CA PRO A 32 25.23 2.21 -1.23
C PRO A 32 23.74 2.22 -0.95
N LYS A 33 23.17 1.06 -0.61
CA LYS A 33 21.74 0.95 -0.28
C LYS A 33 21.43 1.60 1.05
N ASP A 34 20.32 2.32 1.09
CA ASP A 34 19.79 2.87 2.33
C ASP A 34 18.78 1.86 2.94
N ALA A 35 19.30 0.95 3.74
CA ALA A 35 18.51 -0.13 4.32
C ALA A 35 17.36 0.40 5.19
N MET A 36 17.58 1.50 5.91
CA MET A 36 16.55 2.07 6.77
C MET A 36 15.41 2.68 5.96
N ALA A 37 15.75 3.35 4.84
CA ALA A 37 14.72 3.89 3.96
C ALA A 37 13.91 2.77 3.33
N ILE A 38 14.56 1.70 2.86
CA ILE A 38 13.90 0.52 2.29
C ILE A 38 12.92 -0.07 3.31
N TYR A 39 13.36 -0.25 4.55
CA TYR A 39 12.53 -0.79 5.62
C TYR A 39 11.29 0.09 5.87
N ARG A 40 11.48 1.40 5.96
CA ARG A 40 10.35 2.31 6.20
C ARG A 40 9.32 2.29 5.08
N TRP A 41 9.78 2.26 3.83
CA TRP A 41 8.86 2.21 2.69
C TRP A 41 8.15 0.86 2.62
N GLN A 42 8.84 -0.24 2.97
CA GLN A 42 8.21 -1.56 3.02
C GLN A 42 7.10 -1.59 4.09
N LEU A 43 7.31 -0.95 5.23
CA LEU A 43 6.28 -0.85 6.27
C LEU A 43 5.04 -0.11 5.75
N ARG A 44 5.23 0.92 4.93
CA ARG A 44 4.10 1.65 4.31
C ARG A 44 3.29 0.75 3.40
N VAL A 45 3.95 -0.07 2.61
CA VAL A 45 3.28 -1.04 1.74
C VAL A 45 2.48 -2.03 2.57
N ASP A 46 3.11 -2.61 3.58
CA ASP A 46 2.47 -3.61 4.45
C ASP A 46 1.25 -3.01 5.15
N LYS A 47 1.37 -1.80 5.67
CA LYS A 47 0.28 -1.11 6.35
C LYS A 47 -0.87 -0.82 5.39
N THR A 48 -0.57 -0.45 4.16
CA THR A 48 -1.59 -0.18 3.14
C THR A 48 -2.36 -1.46 2.81
N TYR A 49 -1.68 -2.60 2.69
CA TYR A 49 -2.35 -3.89 2.48
C TYR A 49 -3.25 -4.26 3.66
N GLU A 50 -2.81 -3.99 4.89
CA GLU A 50 -3.66 -4.22 6.07
C GLU A 50 -4.96 -3.43 5.99
N VAL A 51 -4.87 -2.15 5.60
CA VAL A 51 -6.05 -1.29 5.45
C VAL A 51 -6.98 -1.85 4.37
N ILE A 52 -6.43 -2.29 3.24
CA ILE A 52 -7.22 -2.90 2.16
C ILE A 52 -7.97 -4.12 2.68
N GLU A 53 -7.31 -5.01 3.41
CA GLU A 53 -7.94 -6.20 3.96
C GLU A 53 -9.06 -5.86 4.95
N GLU A 54 -8.86 -4.83 5.78
CA GLU A 54 -9.91 -4.37 6.69
C GLU A 54 -11.12 -3.84 5.93
N LEU A 55 -10.90 -3.06 4.88
CA LEU A 55 -11.98 -2.52 4.06
C LEU A 55 -12.77 -3.64 3.37
N LYS A 56 -12.08 -4.68 2.90
CA LYS A 56 -12.75 -5.84 2.30
C LYS A 56 -13.68 -6.54 3.27
N LYS A 57 -13.32 -6.60 4.55
CA LYS A 57 -14.18 -7.18 5.58
C LYS A 57 -15.50 -6.41 5.71
N TYR A 58 -15.45 -5.09 5.70
CA TYR A 58 -16.65 -4.26 5.75
C TYR A 58 -17.54 -4.50 4.53
N LYS A 59 -16.95 -4.66 3.37
CA LYS A 59 -17.70 -4.96 2.14
C LYS A 59 -18.43 -6.30 2.26
N ASN A 60 -17.77 -7.30 2.82
CA ASN A 60 -18.34 -8.64 2.97
C ASN A 60 -19.45 -8.71 4.00
N LEU A 61 -19.52 -7.76 4.92
CA LEU A 61 -20.57 -7.70 5.93
C LEU A 61 -21.86 -7.09 5.40
N ASN A 62 -21.81 -6.39 4.29
CA ASN A 62 -22.98 -5.79 3.66
C ASN A 62 -23.60 -6.72 2.64
#